data_c31bc946f4618434697e39a0a3a5b275
#
_entry.id   c31bc946f4618434697e39a0a3a5b275
#
_cell.length_a   1.000
_cell.length_b   1.000
_cell.length_c   1.000
_cell.angle_alpha   90.00
_cell.angle_beta   90.00
_cell.angle_gamma   90.00
#
_symmetry.space_group_name_H-M   'P 1'
#
loop_
_entity.id
_entity.type
_entity.pdbx_description
1 polymer ?
#
loop_
_entity_poly.entity_id
_entity_poly.type
_entity_poly.pdbx_seq_one_letter_code
_entity_poly.pdbx_strand_id
1 'polypeptide(L)'
;MRTYTPKPGEVTRAWHVIDASDVVLGRLASQTAILLRGKHKPQFAPHVDTGDFVVIVNAANVVMTGDKAERTFAYRHSGYPGGLRKDTYADLLRKRPERVVEQAVKGMLPKNTLGRKMLSKLKVYAGPDHPHAAQQPTPCEITQIAQ
;
A
#
# COMPACT_ATOMS: atom_id res chain seq x y z
N MET A 1 -35.51 -10.69 -9.40
CA MET A 1 -34.14 -11.16 -9.26
C MET A 1 -33.44 -10.30 -8.21
N ARG A 2 -32.87 -10.88 -7.17
CA ARG A 2 -32.08 -10.11 -6.18
C ARG A 2 -30.60 -10.16 -6.59
N THR A 3 -29.96 -9.00 -6.74
CA THR A 3 -28.52 -8.91 -6.94
C THR A 3 -27.80 -9.34 -5.68
N TYR A 4 -26.72 -10.10 -5.83
CA TYR A 4 -25.87 -10.52 -4.71
C TYR A 4 -25.24 -9.30 -4.04
N THR A 5 -25.31 -9.26 -2.73
CA THR A 5 -24.63 -8.24 -1.91
C THR A 5 -23.84 -8.96 -0.81
N PRO A 6 -22.52 -8.80 -0.74
CA PRO A 6 -21.72 -9.47 0.27
C PRO A 6 -22.03 -8.95 1.67
N LYS A 7 -22.12 -9.85 2.63
CA LYS A 7 -22.25 -9.51 4.04
C LYS A 7 -20.87 -9.50 4.71
N PRO A 8 -20.63 -8.65 5.71
CA PRO A 8 -19.32 -8.55 6.37
C PRO A 8 -18.80 -9.87 6.95
N GLY A 9 -19.69 -10.78 7.38
CA GLY A 9 -19.34 -12.08 7.92
C GLY A 9 -19.01 -13.16 6.86
N GLU A 10 -19.37 -12.94 5.61
CA GLU A 10 -19.14 -13.91 4.52
C GLU A 10 -17.80 -13.66 3.78
N VAL A 11 -17.13 -12.56 4.10
CA VAL A 11 -15.87 -12.17 3.42
C VAL A 11 -14.70 -12.94 3.98
N THR A 12 -14.13 -13.85 3.18
CA THR A 12 -12.85 -14.50 3.49
C THR A 12 -11.71 -13.57 3.12
N ARG A 13 -10.75 -13.41 4.04
CA ARG A 13 -9.56 -12.56 3.84
C ARG A 13 -8.31 -13.43 3.80
N ALA A 14 -7.52 -13.28 2.75
CA ALA A 14 -6.21 -13.91 2.61
C ALA A 14 -5.09 -12.94 3.02
N TRP A 15 -3.91 -13.47 3.23
CA TRP A 15 -2.68 -12.72 3.44
C TRP A 15 -1.78 -12.88 2.23
N HIS A 16 -1.28 -11.75 1.73
CA HIS A 16 -0.36 -11.70 0.61
C HIS A 16 0.94 -11.05 1.03
N VAL A 17 2.07 -11.60 0.58
CA VAL A 17 3.38 -10.96 0.71
C VAL A 17 3.87 -10.52 -0.66
N ILE A 18 4.34 -9.28 -0.76
CA ILE A 18 4.85 -8.67 -1.98
C ILE A 18 6.29 -8.24 -1.72
N ASP A 19 7.20 -8.65 -2.57
CA ASP A 19 8.56 -8.13 -2.59
C ASP A 19 8.59 -6.84 -3.41
N ALA A 20 9.08 -5.77 -2.79
CA ALA A 20 9.18 -4.45 -3.40
C ALA A 20 10.54 -4.19 -4.07
N SER A 21 11.46 -5.17 -4.06
CA SER A 21 12.77 -5.04 -4.69
C SER A 21 12.64 -4.77 -6.19
N ASP A 22 13.29 -3.71 -6.66
CA ASP A 22 13.31 -3.30 -8.08
C ASP A 22 11.95 -2.99 -8.71
N VAL A 23 10.90 -2.87 -7.90
CA VAL A 23 9.56 -2.52 -8.36
C VAL A 23 9.35 -1.01 -8.31
N VAL A 24 8.75 -0.45 -9.37
CA VAL A 24 8.39 0.97 -9.42
C VAL A 24 7.29 1.28 -8.39
N LEU A 25 7.53 2.28 -7.55
CA LEU A 25 6.62 2.68 -6.44
C LEU A 25 5.15 2.83 -6.87
N GLY A 26 4.89 3.49 -8.00
CA GLY A 26 3.52 3.72 -8.47
C GLY A 26 2.80 2.42 -8.86
N ARG A 27 3.51 1.50 -9.50
CA ARG A 27 2.97 0.18 -9.89
C ARG A 27 2.74 -0.70 -8.67
N LEU A 28 3.69 -0.72 -7.73
CA LEU A 28 3.54 -1.39 -6.44
C LEU A 28 2.28 -0.89 -5.72
N ALA A 29 2.13 0.42 -5.59
CA ALA A 29 1.02 1.04 -4.87
C ALA A 29 -0.34 0.74 -5.52
N SER A 30 -0.43 0.73 -6.87
CA SER A 30 -1.68 0.43 -7.57
C SER A 30 -2.12 -1.02 -7.39
N GLN A 31 -1.21 -1.98 -7.51
CA GLN A 31 -1.51 -3.39 -7.29
C GLN A 31 -1.90 -3.66 -5.83
N THR A 32 -1.14 -3.10 -4.89
CA THR A 32 -1.47 -3.17 -3.46
C THR A 32 -2.85 -2.60 -3.15
N ALA A 33 -3.21 -1.47 -3.74
CA ALA A 33 -4.53 -0.86 -3.56
C ALA A 33 -5.67 -1.73 -4.10
N ILE A 34 -5.46 -2.45 -5.22
CA ILE A 34 -6.42 -3.41 -5.77
C ILE A 34 -6.68 -4.54 -4.78
N LEU A 35 -5.62 -5.12 -4.19
CA LEU A 35 -5.72 -6.20 -3.19
C LEU A 35 -6.40 -5.72 -1.90
N LEU A 36 -5.99 -4.57 -1.36
CA LEU A 36 -6.56 -3.99 -0.14
C LEU A 36 -8.03 -3.62 -0.28
N ARG A 37 -8.45 -3.19 -1.47
CA ARG A 37 -9.84 -2.86 -1.76
C ARG A 37 -10.69 -4.09 -2.09
N GLY A 38 -10.05 -5.19 -2.52
CA GLY A 38 -10.72 -6.43 -2.89
C GLY A 38 -11.26 -6.46 -4.31
N LYS A 39 -10.78 -5.59 -5.20
CA LYS A 39 -11.23 -5.54 -6.61
C LYS A 39 -10.89 -6.79 -7.42
N HIS A 40 -9.97 -7.63 -6.96
CA HIS A 40 -9.63 -8.91 -7.58
C HIS A 40 -10.67 -10.00 -7.30
N LYS A 41 -11.59 -9.78 -6.35
CA LYS A 41 -12.62 -10.74 -5.97
C LYS A 41 -13.93 -10.47 -6.71
N PRO A 42 -14.67 -11.52 -7.15
CA PRO A 42 -15.96 -11.35 -7.77
C PRO A 42 -17.02 -10.78 -6.80
N GLN A 43 -16.80 -10.93 -5.50
CA GLN A 43 -17.68 -10.43 -4.44
C GLN A 43 -17.46 -8.94 -4.11
N PHE A 44 -16.65 -8.22 -4.90
CA PHE A 44 -16.36 -6.82 -4.64
C PHE A 44 -17.61 -5.97 -4.55
N ALA A 45 -17.73 -5.17 -3.49
CA ALA A 45 -18.77 -4.16 -3.33
C ALA A 45 -18.19 -2.87 -2.74
N PRO A 46 -18.60 -1.68 -3.23
CA PRO A 46 -18.03 -0.40 -2.77
C PRO A 46 -18.30 -0.06 -1.31
N HIS A 47 -19.36 -0.62 -0.71
CA HIS A 47 -19.84 -0.33 0.65
C HIS A 47 -19.32 -1.32 1.70
N VAL A 48 -18.67 -2.40 1.29
CA VAL A 48 -18.13 -3.44 2.17
C VAL A 48 -16.64 -3.59 1.94
N ASP A 49 -15.89 -3.78 3.02
CA ASP A 49 -14.45 -4.10 2.95
C ASP A 49 -14.26 -5.58 2.63
N THR A 50 -14.08 -5.89 1.36
CA THR A 50 -13.83 -7.26 0.85
C THR A 50 -12.34 -7.56 0.64
N GLY A 51 -11.45 -6.60 0.90
CA GLY A 51 -10.02 -6.71 0.62
C GLY A 51 -9.25 -7.60 1.58
N ASP A 52 -8.06 -7.98 1.14
CA ASP A 52 -7.12 -8.85 1.82
C ASP A 52 -6.07 -8.07 2.64
N PHE A 53 -5.31 -8.80 3.46
CA PHE A 53 -4.14 -8.27 4.15
C PHE A 53 -2.94 -8.32 3.20
N VAL A 54 -2.14 -7.26 3.19
CA VAL A 54 -0.94 -7.18 2.36
C VAL A 54 0.26 -6.84 3.23
N VAL A 55 1.31 -7.64 3.08
CA VAL A 55 2.62 -7.43 3.68
C VAL A 55 3.58 -7.07 2.54
N ILE A 56 4.25 -5.93 2.64
CA ILE A 56 5.28 -5.50 1.69
C ILE A 56 6.63 -5.60 2.39
N VAL A 57 7.57 -6.30 1.78
CA VAL A 57 8.96 -6.44 2.24
C VAL A 57 9.90 -5.70 1.30
N ASN A 58 11.12 -5.45 1.76
CA ASN A 58 12.17 -4.75 1.00
C ASN A 58 11.78 -3.34 0.52
N ALA A 59 10.98 -2.61 1.30
CA ALA A 59 10.54 -1.26 0.93
C ALA A 59 11.71 -0.28 0.73
N ALA A 60 12.89 -0.55 1.27
CA ALA A 60 14.10 0.26 1.05
C ALA A 60 14.60 0.21 -0.40
N ASN A 61 14.30 -0.88 -1.12
CA ASN A 61 14.76 -1.13 -2.49
C ASN A 61 13.74 -0.74 -3.57
N VAL A 62 12.69 -0.01 -3.19
CA VAL A 62 11.68 0.49 -4.13
C VAL A 62 12.30 1.51 -5.08
N VAL A 63 11.99 1.38 -6.37
CA VAL A 63 12.51 2.25 -7.43
C VAL A 63 11.53 3.39 -7.72
N MET A 64 12.07 4.60 -7.86
CA MET A 64 11.36 5.76 -8.39
C MET A 64 11.94 6.12 -9.75
N THR A 65 11.09 6.16 -10.78
CA THR A 65 11.50 6.45 -12.16
C THR A 65 11.77 7.94 -12.39
N GLY A 66 12.76 8.25 -13.22
CA GLY A 66 13.19 9.62 -13.51
C GLY A 66 13.74 10.33 -12.27
N ASP A 67 13.78 11.64 -12.30
CA ASP A 67 14.32 12.47 -11.20
C ASP A 67 13.29 12.71 -10.06
N LYS A 68 12.24 11.88 -9.97
CA LYS A 68 11.16 12.10 -8.99
C LYS A 68 11.62 12.03 -7.54
N ALA A 69 12.64 11.22 -7.27
CA ALA A 69 13.19 11.11 -5.93
C ALA A 69 13.73 12.45 -5.40
N GLU A 70 14.35 13.26 -6.27
CA GLU A 70 14.95 14.55 -5.93
C GLU A 70 14.02 15.72 -6.14
N ARG A 71 13.19 15.70 -7.21
CA ARG A 71 12.33 16.81 -7.60
C ARG A 71 10.97 16.83 -6.90
N THR A 72 10.50 15.70 -6.39
CA THR A 72 9.19 15.62 -5.74
C THR A 72 9.37 15.71 -4.23
N PHE A 73 8.51 16.50 -3.60
CA PHE A 73 8.53 16.74 -2.15
C PHE A 73 7.29 16.16 -1.48
N ALA A 74 7.51 15.57 -0.31
CA ALA A 74 6.45 15.24 0.62
C ALA A 74 6.24 16.43 1.58
N TYR A 75 5.04 16.98 1.59
CA TYR A 75 4.70 18.11 2.43
C TYR A 75 3.98 17.67 3.69
N ARG A 76 4.32 18.31 4.81
CA ARG A 76 3.66 18.14 6.10
C ARG A 76 3.51 19.49 6.77
N HIS A 77 2.35 19.76 7.33
CA HIS A 77 2.07 20.99 8.10
C HIS A 77 1.67 20.64 9.53
N SER A 78 2.24 21.35 10.50
CA SER A 78 1.95 21.15 11.93
C SER A 78 0.65 21.82 12.42
N GLY A 79 0.07 22.71 11.60
CA GLY A 79 -1.07 23.54 11.97
C GLY A 79 -0.71 24.93 12.55
N TYR A 80 0.56 25.18 12.85
CA TYR A 80 1.03 26.47 13.35
C TYR A 80 1.59 27.35 12.23
N PRO A 81 1.58 28.70 12.38
CA PRO A 81 2.23 29.61 11.43
C PRO A 81 3.70 29.19 11.18
N GLY A 82 4.13 29.11 9.93
CA GLY A 82 5.46 28.65 9.56
C GLY A 82 5.72 27.15 9.74
N GLY A 83 4.70 26.36 10.05
CA GLY A 83 4.83 24.91 10.31
C GLY A 83 4.87 24.02 9.07
N LEU A 84 5.04 24.57 7.86
CA LEU A 84 5.22 23.78 6.65
C LEU A 84 6.61 23.14 6.62
N ARG A 85 6.65 21.83 6.51
CA ARG A 85 7.87 21.05 6.29
C ARG A 85 7.78 20.33 4.96
N LYS A 86 8.88 20.33 4.23
CA LYS A 86 9.05 19.62 2.97
C LYS A 86 10.28 18.71 3.07
N ASP A 87 10.11 17.45 2.73
CA ASP A 87 11.19 16.48 2.63
C ASP A 87 11.24 15.95 1.20
N THR A 88 12.42 15.74 0.63
CA THR A 88 12.55 15.07 -0.68
C THR A 88 12.20 13.60 -0.52
N TYR A 89 11.72 12.96 -1.58
CA TYR A 89 11.46 11.52 -1.53
C TYR A 89 12.76 10.72 -1.38
N ALA A 90 13.88 11.21 -1.91
CA ALA A 90 15.20 10.60 -1.69
C ALA A 90 15.57 10.53 -0.19
N ASP A 91 15.38 11.64 0.54
CA ASP A 91 15.62 11.68 1.97
C ASP A 91 14.64 10.81 2.76
N LEU A 92 13.38 10.77 2.34
CA LEU A 92 12.36 9.94 2.96
C LEU A 92 12.66 8.44 2.78
N LEU A 93 13.05 8.01 1.58
CA LEU A 93 13.45 6.62 1.29
C LEU A 93 14.65 6.20 2.14
N ARG A 94 15.63 7.10 2.35
CA ARG A 94 16.79 6.82 3.20
C ARG A 94 16.42 6.70 4.68
N LYS A 95 15.54 7.56 5.17
CA LYS A 95 15.19 7.65 6.60
C LYS A 95 14.06 6.70 7.01
N ARG A 96 13.02 6.61 6.20
CA ARG A 96 11.78 5.88 6.50
C ARG A 96 11.11 5.38 5.21
N PRO A 97 11.65 4.33 4.57
CA PRO A 97 11.12 3.82 3.30
C PRO A 97 9.69 3.29 3.42
N GLU A 98 9.33 2.72 4.58
CA GLU A 98 7.97 2.21 4.81
C GLU A 98 6.92 3.30 4.61
N ARG A 99 7.23 4.50 5.10
CA ARG A 99 6.31 5.64 5.02
C ARG A 99 6.07 6.10 3.58
N VAL A 100 7.07 5.98 2.71
CA VAL A 100 6.94 6.33 1.29
C VAL A 100 5.91 5.42 0.62
N VAL A 101 6.03 4.12 0.86
CA VAL A 101 5.10 3.11 0.32
C VAL A 101 3.68 3.30 0.90
N GLU A 102 3.57 3.44 2.22
CA GLU A 102 2.28 3.68 2.89
C GLU A 102 1.58 4.92 2.34
N GLN A 103 2.31 6.02 2.15
CA GLN A 103 1.75 7.28 1.65
C GLN A 103 1.29 7.15 0.20
N ALA A 104 2.04 6.43 -0.64
CA ALA A 104 1.66 6.15 -2.02
C ALA A 104 0.37 5.31 -2.09
N VAL A 105 0.27 4.24 -1.31
CA VAL A 105 -0.92 3.40 -1.24
C VAL A 105 -2.11 4.16 -0.65
N LYS A 106 -1.91 4.91 0.42
CA LYS A 106 -2.95 5.76 1.04
C LYS A 106 -3.56 6.75 0.04
N GLY A 107 -2.74 7.33 -0.84
CA GLY A 107 -3.21 8.22 -1.90
C GLY A 107 -4.13 7.56 -2.93
N MET A 108 -4.00 6.23 -3.11
CA MET A 108 -4.79 5.44 -4.07
C MET A 108 -6.03 4.79 -3.44
N LEU A 109 -6.17 4.80 -2.13
CA LEU A 109 -7.35 4.30 -1.43
C LEU A 109 -8.41 5.40 -1.27
N PRO A 110 -9.69 5.03 -1.09
CA PRO A 110 -10.76 5.99 -0.81
C PRO A 110 -10.48 6.82 0.45
N LYS A 111 -10.79 8.12 0.40
CA LYS A 111 -10.58 9.06 1.52
C LYS A 111 -11.77 9.10 2.47
N ASN A 112 -12.18 7.94 2.96
CA ASN A 112 -13.31 7.77 3.88
C ASN A 112 -12.95 6.83 5.04
N THR A 113 -13.91 6.55 5.91
CA THR A 113 -13.74 5.63 7.04
C THR A 113 -13.38 4.22 6.59
N LEU A 114 -13.99 3.75 5.49
CA LEU A 114 -13.72 2.44 4.90
C LEU A 114 -12.27 2.36 4.37
N GLY A 115 -11.80 3.41 3.69
CA GLY A 115 -10.43 3.48 3.20
C GLY A 115 -9.38 3.45 4.32
N ARG A 116 -9.68 4.04 5.47
CA ARG A 116 -8.81 3.94 6.67
C ARG A 116 -8.74 2.51 7.19
N LYS A 117 -9.88 1.77 7.19
CA LYS A 117 -9.90 0.35 7.56
C LYS A 117 -9.11 -0.50 6.56
N MET A 118 -9.19 -0.21 5.27
CA MET A 118 -8.39 -0.88 4.24
C MET A 118 -6.90 -0.64 4.45
N LEU A 119 -6.49 0.60 4.73
CA LEU A 119 -5.09 0.95 4.98
C LEU A 119 -4.52 0.24 6.23
N SER A 120 -5.31 -0.01 7.26
CA SER A 120 -4.85 -0.71 8.47
C SER A 120 -4.43 -2.16 8.22
N LYS A 121 -4.87 -2.76 7.10
CA LYS A 121 -4.50 -4.10 6.65
C LYS A 121 -3.18 -4.14 5.88
N LEU A 122 -2.59 -2.98 5.57
CA LEU A 122 -1.27 -2.88 4.97
C LEU A 122 -0.21 -2.92 6.06
N LYS A 123 0.81 -3.76 5.86
CA LYS A 123 2.02 -3.83 6.68
C LYS A 123 3.22 -3.68 5.77
N VAL A 124 4.10 -2.74 6.07
CA VAL A 124 5.28 -2.44 5.25
C VAL A 124 6.54 -2.57 6.10
N TYR A 125 7.55 -3.24 5.56
CA TYR A 125 8.83 -3.48 6.20
C TYR A 125 9.98 -3.07 5.27
N ALA A 126 10.99 -2.40 5.83
CA ALA A 126 12.15 -1.92 5.07
C ALA A 126 13.02 -3.08 4.56
N GLY A 127 13.18 -4.12 5.38
CA GLY A 127 13.99 -5.30 5.09
C GLY A 127 13.18 -6.49 4.58
N PRO A 128 13.86 -7.66 4.41
CA PRO A 128 13.22 -8.87 3.91
C PRO A 128 12.36 -9.59 4.95
N ASP A 129 12.60 -9.33 6.24
CA ASP A 129 11.97 -10.06 7.34
C ASP A 129 10.64 -9.41 7.75
N HIS A 130 9.67 -10.25 8.08
CA HIS A 130 8.36 -9.82 8.60
C HIS A 130 7.87 -10.76 9.72
N PRO A 131 7.15 -10.26 10.73
CA PRO A 131 6.68 -11.07 11.87
C PRO A 131 5.39 -11.88 11.59
N HIS A 132 4.92 -11.90 10.33
CA HIS A 132 3.64 -12.50 9.94
C HIS A 132 3.74 -13.94 9.42
N ALA A 133 4.74 -14.72 9.84
CA ALA A 133 4.90 -16.12 9.42
C ALA A 133 3.71 -16.99 9.86
N ALA A 134 3.14 -16.71 11.05
CA ALA A 134 2.00 -17.45 11.58
C ALA A 134 0.72 -17.33 10.72
N GLN A 135 0.57 -16.23 9.97
CA GLN A 135 -0.55 -16.00 9.06
C GLN A 135 -0.38 -16.70 7.71
N GLN A 136 0.77 -17.32 7.45
CA GLN A 136 1.08 -18.03 6.21
C GLN A 136 0.76 -17.20 4.95
N PRO A 137 1.35 -16.00 4.78
CA PRO A 137 1.05 -15.15 3.65
C PRO A 137 1.51 -15.81 2.35
N THR A 138 0.65 -15.76 1.33
CA THR A 138 0.96 -16.26 0.00
C THR A 138 1.80 -15.25 -0.78
N PRO A 139 2.89 -15.65 -1.44
CA PRO A 139 3.65 -14.74 -2.29
C PRO A 139 2.79 -14.26 -3.47
N CYS A 140 2.84 -12.96 -3.71
CA CYS A 140 2.17 -12.33 -4.83
C CYS A 140 3.21 -11.57 -5.66
N GLU A 141 3.50 -12.05 -6.84
CA GLU A 141 4.46 -11.42 -7.74
C GLU A 141 3.80 -10.28 -8.52
N ILE A 142 4.48 -9.15 -8.58
CA ILE A 142 4.10 -8.03 -9.44
C ILE A 142 4.84 -8.22 -10.77
N THR A 143 4.10 -8.55 -11.81
CA THR A 143 4.64 -8.86 -13.15
C THR A 143 5.28 -7.66 -13.87
N GLN A 144 5.26 -6.48 -13.30
CA GLN A 144 5.79 -5.25 -13.91
C GLN A 144 7.03 -4.76 -13.16
N ILE A 145 8.15 -5.41 -13.43
CA ILE A 145 9.48 -4.99 -12.97
C ILE A 145 9.89 -3.70 -13.70
N ALA A 146 10.68 -2.86 -13.05
CA ALA A 146 11.29 -1.69 -13.68
C ALA A 146 12.24 -2.16 -14.80
N GLN A 147 11.98 -1.70 -16.03
CA GLN A 147 12.94 -1.75 -17.12
C GLN A 147 13.76 -0.48 -17.12
#